data_61f4226c4e198ebf10b8995973fd4516
#
_entry.id   61f4226c4e198ebf10b8995973fd4516
#
_cell.length_a   1.000
_cell.length_b   1.000
_cell.length_c   1.000
_cell.angle_alpha   90.00
_cell.angle_beta   90.00
_cell.angle_gamma   90.00
#
_symmetry.space_group_name_H-M   'P 1'
#
loop_
_entity.id
_entity.type
_entity.pdbx_description
1 polymer ?
#
loop_
_entity_poly.entity_id
_entity_poly.type
_entity_poly.pdbx_seq_one_letter_code
_entity_poly.pdbx_strand_id
1 'polypeptide(L)'
;MTVIEVKGLTKVFKIPKKEPGVRGAIKGLFAPKFEEKAAVNGIDFKVDAGEIVGYIGVNGAGKSTTIKMLTGILMPSGGTVHVLGRDPHKQRVDNARDIGVVFGQRTQLWWDLALIESLNLIAKIYDVPPAHYKKILDQFTETLELGELLSVPVRNMSLGQKMRSELAAALIHQPKVVYLDEPTIGLDLIVKERIRDFIKMECGSKGMTVMLTTHDLGDIEELCQRVIIIDDGRVIYDGPIETIKKRFGKFREITFETAEKAKSLDLPEGTEILSTEERKVQIRFDRTVSSASKVASAVMNQIEVNDFSLSEPDLAGIVKQIYNGALDMEVR
;
A
#
# COMPACT_ATOMS: atom_id res chain seq x y z
N MET A 1 19.93 -0.32 -10.71
CA MET A 1 19.47 -0.59 -12.12
C MET A 1 17.95 -0.51 -12.12
N THR A 2 17.41 0.38 -12.95
CA THR A 2 15.95 0.61 -13.01
C THR A 2 15.23 -0.58 -13.62
N VAL A 3 14.25 -1.12 -12.92
CA VAL A 3 13.43 -2.27 -13.35
C VAL A 3 11.99 -1.87 -13.69
N ILE A 4 11.48 -0.78 -13.12
CA ILE A 4 10.19 -0.18 -13.51
C ILE A 4 10.46 1.27 -13.90
N GLU A 5 10.05 1.67 -15.08
CA GLU A 5 10.12 3.06 -15.54
C GLU A 5 8.76 3.50 -16.09
N VAL A 6 8.23 4.58 -15.53
CA VAL A 6 6.92 5.16 -15.88
C VAL A 6 7.13 6.60 -16.27
N LYS A 7 6.62 7.02 -17.45
CA LYS A 7 6.73 8.39 -17.95
C LYS A 7 5.41 8.88 -18.54
N GLY A 8 4.87 9.94 -17.95
CA GLY A 8 3.63 10.59 -18.37
C GLY A 8 2.43 9.64 -18.41
N LEU A 9 2.43 8.59 -17.58
CA LEU A 9 1.45 7.51 -17.67
C LEU A 9 0.05 8.03 -17.37
N THR A 10 -0.87 7.78 -18.28
CA THR A 10 -2.25 8.28 -18.19
C THR A 10 -3.24 7.18 -18.48
N LYS A 11 -4.33 7.15 -17.69
CA LYS A 11 -5.49 6.29 -17.96
C LYS A 11 -6.78 7.05 -17.79
N VAL A 12 -7.51 7.18 -18.88
CA VAL A 12 -8.85 7.78 -18.94
C VAL A 12 -9.87 6.69 -19.23
N PHE A 13 -10.92 6.64 -18.41
CA PHE A 13 -12.07 5.77 -18.63
C PHE A 13 -13.24 6.60 -19.16
N LYS A 14 -13.95 6.06 -20.16
CA LYS A 14 -15.21 6.60 -20.66
C LYS A 14 -16.36 5.94 -19.90
N ILE A 15 -17.00 6.69 -19.02
CA ILE A 15 -18.11 6.21 -18.18
C ILE A 15 -19.41 6.68 -18.80
N PRO A 16 -20.37 5.79 -19.12
CA PRO A 16 -21.66 6.21 -19.65
C PRO A 16 -22.42 7.00 -18.59
N LYS A 17 -22.81 8.25 -18.94
CA LYS A 17 -23.63 9.10 -18.08
C LYS A 17 -25.08 8.61 -18.13
N LYS A 18 -25.53 7.97 -17.03
CA LYS A 18 -26.92 7.51 -16.91
C LYS A 18 -27.82 8.70 -16.58
N GLU A 19 -28.73 9.04 -17.47
CA GLU A 19 -29.83 9.98 -17.18
C GLU A 19 -30.89 9.22 -16.35
N PRO A 20 -31.43 9.77 -15.25
CA PRO A 20 -32.41 9.07 -14.42
C PRO A 20 -33.75 8.90 -15.17
N GLY A 21 -34.45 7.79 -14.87
CA GLY A 21 -35.76 7.45 -15.39
C GLY A 21 -35.74 6.63 -16.69
N VAL A 22 -36.90 6.04 -17.01
CA VAL A 22 -37.09 5.12 -18.16
C VAL A 22 -36.76 5.80 -19.49
N ARG A 23 -37.14 7.07 -19.66
CA ARG A 23 -36.81 7.84 -20.86
C ARG A 23 -35.31 8.07 -21.02
N GLY A 24 -34.57 8.28 -19.88
CA GLY A 24 -33.12 8.42 -19.88
C GLY A 24 -32.43 7.09 -20.22
N ALA A 25 -32.95 5.96 -19.76
CA ALA A 25 -32.44 4.65 -20.09
C ALA A 25 -32.57 4.32 -21.58
N ILE A 26 -33.74 4.62 -22.19
CA ILE A 26 -33.99 4.40 -23.64
C ILE A 26 -33.08 5.31 -24.48
N LYS A 27 -32.95 6.60 -24.11
CA LYS A 27 -32.07 7.54 -24.79
C LYS A 27 -30.59 7.17 -24.69
N GLY A 28 -30.15 6.62 -23.53
CA GLY A 28 -28.82 6.11 -23.34
C GLY A 28 -28.48 4.89 -24.19
N LEU A 29 -29.48 4.11 -24.63
CA LEU A 29 -29.27 2.98 -25.53
C LEU A 29 -28.97 3.42 -26.98
N PHE A 30 -29.59 4.49 -27.44
CA PHE A 30 -29.46 4.97 -28.82
C PHE A 30 -28.44 6.10 -29.00
N ALA A 31 -28.17 6.88 -27.95
CA ALA A 31 -27.19 7.97 -27.93
C ALA A 31 -26.48 8.08 -26.58
N PRO A 32 -25.58 7.16 -26.26
CA PRO A 32 -24.87 7.17 -24.98
C PRO A 32 -23.96 8.39 -24.89
N LYS A 33 -24.17 9.22 -23.85
CA LYS A 33 -23.22 10.27 -23.46
C LYS A 33 -22.19 9.66 -22.56
N PHE A 34 -20.93 9.96 -22.81
CA PHE A 34 -19.81 9.50 -21.98
C PHE A 34 -19.22 10.70 -21.22
N GLU A 35 -18.86 10.44 -19.98
CA GLU A 35 -18.02 11.31 -19.17
C GLU A 35 -16.63 10.69 -19.10
N GLU A 36 -15.60 11.48 -19.33
CA GLU A 36 -14.23 11.03 -19.21
C GLU A 36 -13.75 11.22 -17.77
N LYS A 37 -13.27 10.13 -17.16
CA LYS A 37 -12.68 10.14 -15.83
C LYS A 37 -11.23 9.69 -15.95
N ALA A 38 -10.29 10.59 -15.66
CA ALA A 38 -8.90 10.26 -15.55
C ALA A 38 -8.67 9.53 -14.21
N ALA A 39 -8.31 8.26 -14.25
CA ALA A 39 -7.96 7.48 -13.07
C ALA A 39 -6.46 7.54 -12.78
N VAL A 40 -5.64 7.84 -13.78
CA VAL A 40 -4.20 8.12 -13.68
C VAL A 40 -3.93 9.27 -14.64
N ASN A 41 -3.21 10.30 -14.19
CA ASN A 41 -3.10 11.58 -14.87
C ASN A 41 -1.65 12.06 -14.96
N GLY A 42 -0.88 11.46 -15.88
CA GLY A 42 0.47 11.89 -16.19
C GLY A 42 1.48 11.63 -15.08
N ILE A 43 1.51 10.40 -14.53
CA ILE A 43 2.45 10.05 -13.47
C ILE A 43 3.81 9.65 -14.02
N ASP A 44 4.86 10.03 -13.28
CA ASP A 44 6.25 9.71 -13.56
C ASP A 44 6.89 9.12 -12.31
N PHE A 45 7.53 7.95 -12.42
CA PHE A 45 8.36 7.38 -11.36
C PHE A 45 9.25 6.26 -11.90
N LYS A 46 10.26 5.88 -11.12
CA LYS A 46 11.14 4.75 -11.40
C LYS A 46 11.28 3.90 -10.14
N VAL A 47 11.51 2.61 -10.32
CA VAL A 47 11.85 1.68 -9.23
C VAL A 47 13.09 0.91 -9.63
N ASP A 48 14.06 0.85 -8.72
CA ASP A 48 15.31 0.12 -8.96
C ASP A 48 15.25 -1.33 -8.47
N ALA A 49 16.17 -2.15 -8.96
CA ALA A 49 16.24 -3.57 -8.62
C ALA A 49 16.48 -3.76 -7.12
N GLY A 50 15.74 -4.67 -6.49
CA GLY A 50 15.85 -4.98 -5.07
C GLY A 50 15.19 -3.98 -4.12
N GLU A 51 14.48 -2.96 -4.63
CA GLU A 51 13.69 -2.05 -3.78
C GLU A 51 12.37 -2.68 -3.35
N ILE A 52 11.96 -2.40 -2.11
CA ILE A 52 10.56 -2.53 -1.65
C ILE A 52 9.99 -1.12 -1.58
N VAL A 53 9.07 -0.80 -2.50
CA VAL A 53 8.46 0.52 -2.63
C VAL A 53 6.99 0.47 -2.23
N GLY A 54 6.62 1.33 -1.28
CA GLY A 54 5.21 1.56 -0.95
C GLY A 54 4.55 2.46 -2.00
N TYR A 55 3.42 2.02 -2.56
CA TYR A 55 2.62 2.81 -3.49
C TYR A 55 1.25 3.09 -2.88
N ILE A 56 1.12 4.22 -2.21
CA ILE A 56 -0.01 4.52 -1.35
C ILE A 56 -0.87 5.66 -1.88
N GLY A 57 -2.12 5.69 -1.45
CA GLY A 57 -3.08 6.71 -1.87
C GLY A 57 -4.47 6.39 -1.32
N VAL A 58 -5.36 7.37 -1.28
CA VAL A 58 -6.76 7.16 -0.90
C VAL A 58 -7.48 6.22 -1.86
N ASN A 59 -8.66 5.74 -1.48
CA ASN A 59 -9.49 4.94 -2.37
C ASN A 59 -9.86 5.74 -3.61
N GLY A 60 -9.62 5.15 -4.79
CA GLY A 60 -9.87 5.83 -6.07
C GLY A 60 -8.70 6.67 -6.59
N ALA A 61 -7.60 6.82 -5.85
CA ALA A 61 -6.41 7.59 -6.28
C ALA A 61 -5.68 7.02 -7.51
N GLY A 62 -6.01 5.79 -7.95
CA GLY A 62 -5.43 5.18 -9.16
C GLY A 62 -4.47 4.01 -8.91
N LYS A 63 -4.24 3.58 -7.67
CA LYS A 63 -3.29 2.51 -7.29
C LYS A 63 -3.43 1.23 -8.13
N SER A 64 -4.55 0.54 -7.99
CA SER A 64 -4.80 -0.72 -8.71
C SER A 64 -4.89 -0.51 -10.24
N THR A 65 -5.24 0.70 -10.70
CA THR A 65 -5.21 1.04 -12.14
C THR A 65 -3.78 1.07 -12.65
N THR A 66 -2.87 1.68 -11.89
CA THR A 66 -1.45 1.73 -12.21
C THR A 66 -0.86 0.32 -12.23
N ILE A 67 -1.08 -0.50 -11.19
CA ILE A 67 -0.61 -1.90 -11.16
C ILE A 67 -1.11 -2.68 -12.37
N LYS A 68 -2.37 -2.54 -12.76
CA LYS A 68 -2.91 -3.21 -13.96
C LYS A 68 -2.25 -2.76 -15.25
N MET A 69 -1.75 -1.54 -15.34
CA MET A 69 -0.97 -1.07 -16.49
C MET A 69 0.46 -1.63 -16.46
N LEU A 70 1.11 -1.67 -15.30
CA LEU A 70 2.45 -2.26 -15.13
C LEU A 70 2.46 -3.76 -15.42
N THR A 71 1.39 -4.46 -15.09
CA THR A 71 1.24 -5.91 -15.35
C THR A 71 0.81 -6.24 -16.79
N GLY A 72 0.50 -5.23 -17.61
CA GLY A 72 0.02 -5.42 -18.99
C GLY A 72 -1.45 -5.87 -19.08
N ILE A 73 -2.21 -5.87 -17.99
CA ILE A 73 -3.65 -6.19 -17.97
C ILE A 73 -4.46 -5.05 -18.57
N LEU A 74 -4.07 -3.80 -18.28
CA LEU A 74 -4.80 -2.60 -18.69
C LEU A 74 -3.93 -1.72 -19.57
N MET A 75 -4.40 -1.42 -20.78
CA MET A 75 -3.69 -0.54 -21.71
C MET A 75 -3.73 0.92 -21.27
N PRO A 76 -2.60 1.64 -21.20
CA PRO A 76 -2.57 3.08 -20.99
C PRO A 76 -3.36 3.85 -22.03
N SER A 77 -3.86 5.02 -21.67
CA SER A 77 -4.42 5.99 -22.61
C SER A 77 -3.35 6.94 -23.19
N GLY A 78 -2.22 7.08 -22.47
CA GLY A 78 -1.07 7.89 -22.87
C GLY A 78 0.14 7.61 -21.99
N GLY A 79 1.27 8.17 -22.37
CA GLY A 79 2.55 7.93 -21.69
C GLY A 79 3.19 6.59 -22.05
N THR A 80 4.24 6.24 -21.31
CA THR A 80 4.98 4.99 -21.51
C THR A 80 5.24 4.29 -20.18
N VAL A 81 5.28 2.96 -20.25
CA VAL A 81 5.65 2.10 -19.13
C VAL A 81 6.61 1.01 -19.62
N HIS A 82 7.67 0.79 -18.85
CA HIS A 82 8.61 -0.30 -19.07
C HIS A 82 8.83 -1.06 -17.76
N VAL A 83 8.75 -2.37 -17.84
CA VAL A 83 9.06 -3.29 -16.75
C VAL A 83 10.17 -4.21 -17.22
N LEU A 84 11.29 -4.24 -16.52
CA LEU A 84 12.50 -4.97 -16.92
C LEU A 84 12.95 -4.62 -18.37
N GLY A 85 12.79 -3.33 -18.74
CA GLY A 85 13.12 -2.84 -20.10
C GLY A 85 12.10 -3.18 -21.18
N ARG A 86 10.98 -3.84 -20.85
CA ARG A 86 9.93 -4.28 -21.79
C ARG A 86 8.67 -3.43 -21.67
N ASP A 87 7.99 -3.21 -22.79
CA ASP A 87 6.62 -2.71 -22.80
C ASP A 87 5.67 -3.85 -22.37
N PRO A 88 4.99 -3.76 -21.20
CA PRO A 88 4.15 -4.85 -20.67
C PRO A 88 2.99 -5.25 -21.58
N HIS A 89 2.57 -4.35 -22.47
CA HIS A 89 1.49 -4.62 -23.43
C HIS A 89 1.96 -5.36 -24.66
N LYS A 90 3.08 -4.88 -25.24
CA LYS A 90 3.61 -5.44 -26.49
C LYS A 90 4.27 -6.80 -26.26
N GLN A 91 4.89 -6.96 -25.08
CA GLN A 91 5.64 -8.17 -24.68
C GLN A 91 4.97 -8.85 -23.49
N ARG A 92 3.65 -9.01 -23.56
CA ARG A 92 2.82 -9.44 -22.41
C ARG A 92 3.23 -10.79 -21.83
N VAL A 93 3.54 -11.77 -22.69
CA VAL A 93 3.93 -13.12 -22.25
C VAL A 93 5.29 -13.08 -21.53
N ASP A 94 6.27 -12.40 -22.12
CA ASP A 94 7.60 -12.29 -21.53
C ASP A 94 7.58 -11.48 -20.24
N ASN A 95 6.73 -10.42 -20.17
CA ASN A 95 6.52 -9.67 -18.95
C ASN A 95 5.91 -10.55 -17.87
N ALA A 96 4.87 -11.33 -18.20
CA ALA A 96 4.19 -12.20 -17.24
C ALA A 96 5.11 -13.27 -16.63
N ARG A 97 6.12 -13.75 -17.39
CA ARG A 97 7.10 -14.74 -16.89
C ARG A 97 8.02 -14.19 -15.79
N ASP A 98 8.30 -12.90 -15.82
CA ASP A 98 9.24 -12.26 -14.88
C ASP A 98 8.54 -11.48 -13.75
N ILE A 99 7.21 -11.43 -13.73
CA ILE A 99 6.45 -10.74 -12.69
C ILE A 99 5.58 -11.70 -11.86
N GLY A 100 5.44 -11.41 -10.57
CA GLY A 100 4.42 -11.99 -9.68
C GLY A 100 3.38 -10.95 -9.31
N VAL A 101 2.13 -11.36 -9.16
CA VAL A 101 1.05 -10.42 -8.79
C VAL A 101 0.14 -11.07 -7.76
N VAL A 102 -0.11 -10.37 -6.66
CA VAL A 102 -1.15 -10.73 -5.68
C VAL A 102 -2.18 -9.61 -5.67
N PHE A 103 -3.42 -9.92 -6.01
CA PHE A 103 -4.55 -8.99 -5.88
C PHE A 103 -5.37 -9.38 -4.66
N GLY A 104 -5.41 -8.55 -3.63
CA GLY A 104 -6.00 -8.87 -2.32
C GLY A 104 -7.46 -9.35 -2.35
N GLN A 105 -8.22 -9.00 -3.39
CA GLN A 105 -9.62 -9.40 -3.54
C GLN A 105 -9.86 -10.46 -4.63
N ARG A 106 -8.82 -10.96 -5.27
CA ARG A 106 -8.93 -11.96 -6.35
C ARG A 106 -7.93 -13.07 -6.12
N THR A 107 -8.41 -14.30 -6.27
CA THR A 107 -7.56 -15.47 -6.20
C THR A 107 -7.08 -15.88 -7.59
N GLN A 108 -5.82 -16.29 -7.69
CA GLN A 108 -5.26 -17.01 -8.83
C GLN A 108 -5.29 -18.53 -8.64
N LEU A 109 -5.62 -18.97 -7.42
CA LEU A 109 -5.74 -20.37 -7.08
C LEU A 109 -7.09 -20.91 -7.53
N TRP A 110 -7.14 -22.20 -7.90
CA TRP A 110 -8.38 -22.88 -8.29
C TRP A 110 -9.20 -23.23 -7.06
N TRP A 111 -10.40 -22.69 -7.00
CA TRP A 111 -11.29 -22.70 -5.84
C TRP A 111 -11.60 -24.10 -5.29
N ASP A 112 -11.82 -25.07 -6.19
CA ASP A 112 -12.18 -26.44 -5.84
C ASP A 112 -11.01 -27.41 -5.73
N LEU A 113 -9.80 -26.99 -6.12
CA LEU A 113 -8.60 -27.80 -6.05
C LEU A 113 -7.89 -27.67 -4.71
N ALA A 114 -7.21 -28.72 -4.29
CA ALA A 114 -6.24 -28.65 -3.20
C ALA A 114 -5.11 -27.68 -3.56
N LEU A 115 -4.51 -27.02 -2.57
CA LEU A 115 -3.44 -26.06 -2.80
C LEU A 115 -2.30 -26.64 -3.64
N ILE A 116 -1.85 -27.85 -3.31
CA ILE A 116 -0.75 -28.51 -4.03
C ILE A 116 -1.04 -28.68 -5.51
N GLU A 117 -2.29 -28.97 -5.89
CA GLU A 117 -2.69 -29.12 -7.28
C GLU A 117 -2.66 -27.79 -8.02
N SER A 118 -3.12 -26.70 -7.36
CA SER A 118 -3.02 -25.33 -7.90
C SER A 118 -1.57 -24.92 -8.09
N LEU A 119 -0.69 -25.16 -7.12
CA LEU A 119 0.74 -24.86 -7.23
C LEU A 119 1.42 -25.67 -8.33
N ASN A 120 1.09 -26.95 -8.46
CA ASN A 120 1.59 -27.82 -9.55
C ASN A 120 1.18 -27.29 -10.93
N LEU A 121 -0.06 -26.84 -11.09
CA LEU A 121 -0.54 -26.26 -12.33
C LEU A 121 0.18 -24.95 -12.67
N ILE A 122 0.33 -24.06 -11.69
CA ILE A 122 1.06 -22.80 -11.87
C ILE A 122 2.52 -23.07 -12.26
N ALA A 123 3.20 -23.99 -11.56
CA ALA A 123 4.58 -24.35 -11.90
C ALA A 123 4.71 -24.88 -13.33
N LYS A 124 3.73 -25.63 -13.83
CA LYS A 124 3.68 -26.09 -15.23
C LYS A 124 3.41 -24.95 -16.21
N ILE A 125 2.53 -24.01 -15.88
CA ILE A 125 2.22 -22.84 -16.72
C ILE A 125 3.47 -21.96 -16.92
N TYR A 126 4.31 -21.84 -15.88
CA TYR A 126 5.54 -21.06 -15.91
C TYR A 126 6.78 -21.87 -16.29
N ASP A 127 6.64 -23.12 -16.72
CA ASP A 127 7.73 -24.03 -17.11
C ASP A 127 8.81 -24.20 -16.02
N VAL A 128 8.41 -24.19 -14.72
CA VAL A 128 9.36 -24.36 -13.59
C VAL A 128 9.91 -25.79 -13.57
N PRO A 129 11.26 -25.96 -13.63
CA PRO A 129 11.86 -27.30 -13.63
C PRO A 129 11.48 -28.07 -12.34
N PRO A 130 11.17 -29.38 -12.41
CA PRO A 130 10.67 -30.15 -11.27
C PRO A 130 11.56 -30.14 -10.02
N ALA A 131 12.89 -30.22 -10.21
CA ALA A 131 13.84 -30.15 -9.10
C ALA A 131 13.84 -28.78 -8.41
N HIS A 132 13.67 -27.72 -9.20
CA HIS A 132 13.58 -26.34 -8.71
C HIS A 132 12.26 -26.09 -7.99
N TYR A 133 11.16 -26.53 -8.60
CA TYR A 133 9.83 -26.50 -7.99
C TYR A 133 9.81 -27.14 -6.59
N LYS A 134 10.36 -28.36 -6.49
CA LYS A 134 10.42 -29.06 -5.19
C LYS A 134 11.13 -28.24 -4.14
N LYS A 135 12.31 -27.69 -4.46
CA LYS A 135 13.09 -26.86 -3.54
C LYS A 135 12.35 -25.62 -3.06
N ILE A 136 11.66 -24.94 -4.00
CA ILE A 136 10.88 -23.73 -3.68
C ILE A 136 9.65 -24.10 -2.84
N LEU A 137 8.95 -25.17 -3.20
CA LEU A 137 7.80 -25.66 -2.46
C LEU A 137 8.14 -26.02 -1.03
N ASP A 138 9.27 -26.75 -0.82
CA ASP A 138 9.75 -27.09 0.51
C ASP A 138 10.06 -25.83 1.34
N GLN A 139 10.76 -24.86 0.75
CA GLN A 139 11.05 -23.55 1.37
C GLN A 139 9.76 -22.81 1.76
N PHE A 140 8.79 -22.69 0.82
CA PHE A 140 7.54 -21.98 1.08
C PHE A 140 6.63 -22.73 2.06
N THR A 141 6.71 -24.05 2.08
CA THR A 141 5.98 -24.87 3.04
C THR A 141 6.44 -24.59 4.46
N GLU A 142 7.73 -24.36 4.66
CA GLU A 142 8.30 -23.99 5.95
C GLU A 142 8.01 -22.52 6.30
N THR A 143 8.37 -21.59 5.42
CA THR A 143 8.32 -20.15 5.71
C THR A 143 6.92 -19.55 5.75
N LEU A 144 5.99 -20.07 4.94
CA LEU A 144 4.58 -19.66 4.91
C LEU A 144 3.66 -20.66 5.67
N GLU A 145 4.23 -21.69 6.32
CA GLU A 145 3.47 -22.75 7.04
C GLU A 145 2.33 -23.35 6.18
N LEU A 146 2.68 -23.85 5.00
CA LEU A 146 1.70 -24.40 4.08
C LEU A 146 1.46 -25.90 4.29
N GLY A 147 2.23 -26.59 5.16
CA GLY A 147 2.23 -28.05 5.28
C GLY A 147 0.84 -28.65 5.37
N GLU A 148 0.05 -28.22 6.35
CA GLU A 148 -1.33 -28.68 6.54
C GLU A 148 -2.29 -28.20 5.45
N LEU A 149 -1.94 -27.11 4.74
CA LEU A 149 -2.79 -26.51 3.72
C LEU A 149 -2.65 -27.17 2.35
N LEU A 150 -1.55 -27.89 2.09
CA LEU A 150 -1.27 -28.48 0.78
C LEU A 150 -2.40 -29.38 0.27
N SER A 151 -3.05 -30.14 1.17
CA SER A 151 -4.17 -31.03 0.83
C SER A 151 -5.55 -30.38 0.93
N VAL A 152 -5.63 -29.12 1.40
CA VAL A 152 -6.92 -28.44 1.63
C VAL A 152 -7.39 -27.75 0.35
N PRO A 153 -8.64 -27.94 -0.07
CA PRO A 153 -9.26 -27.16 -1.14
C PRO A 153 -9.30 -25.67 -0.79
N VAL A 154 -8.96 -24.80 -1.76
CA VAL A 154 -8.84 -23.36 -1.56
C VAL A 154 -10.10 -22.72 -0.97
N ARG A 155 -11.29 -23.21 -1.36
CA ARG A 155 -12.58 -22.75 -0.82
C ARG A 155 -12.71 -22.89 0.69
N ASN A 156 -12.04 -23.89 1.28
CA ASN A 156 -12.12 -24.21 2.71
C ASN A 156 -11.11 -23.45 3.57
N MET A 157 -10.24 -22.64 2.95
CA MET A 157 -9.20 -21.88 3.65
C MET A 157 -9.76 -20.59 4.25
N SER A 158 -9.22 -20.18 5.41
CA SER A 158 -9.42 -18.84 5.96
C SER A 158 -8.77 -17.79 5.08
N LEU A 159 -9.08 -16.50 5.31
CA LEU A 159 -8.49 -15.40 4.55
C LEU A 159 -6.96 -15.39 4.67
N GLY A 160 -6.40 -15.55 5.88
CA GLY A 160 -4.95 -15.61 6.10
C GLY A 160 -4.29 -16.81 5.44
N GLN A 161 -4.94 -18.00 5.48
CA GLN A 161 -4.46 -19.19 4.78
C GLN A 161 -4.45 -18.98 3.26
N LYS A 162 -5.51 -18.39 2.70
CA LYS A 162 -5.57 -18.02 1.27
C LYS A 162 -4.46 -17.05 0.91
N MET A 163 -4.23 -16.02 1.70
CA MET A 163 -3.20 -15.02 1.38
C MET A 163 -1.79 -15.62 1.37
N ARG A 164 -1.45 -16.48 2.35
CA ARG A 164 -0.17 -17.22 2.36
C ARG A 164 -0.03 -18.11 1.12
N SER A 165 -1.10 -18.77 0.73
CA SER A 165 -1.17 -19.61 -0.47
C SER A 165 -1.04 -18.79 -1.77
N GLU A 166 -1.65 -17.61 -1.84
CA GLU A 166 -1.53 -16.67 -2.96
C GLU A 166 -0.10 -16.16 -3.13
N LEU A 167 0.59 -15.84 -2.03
CA LEU A 167 1.99 -15.44 -2.07
C LEU A 167 2.87 -16.57 -2.62
N ALA A 168 2.68 -17.80 -2.15
CA ALA A 168 3.39 -18.96 -2.69
C ALA A 168 3.14 -19.12 -4.20
N ALA A 169 1.89 -19.02 -4.63
CA ALA A 169 1.49 -19.13 -6.03
C ALA A 169 2.11 -18.03 -6.91
N ALA A 170 2.13 -16.77 -6.41
CA ALA A 170 2.71 -15.64 -7.13
C ALA A 170 4.25 -15.69 -7.24
N LEU A 171 4.91 -16.46 -6.37
CA LEU A 171 6.36 -16.51 -6.28
C LEU A 171 7.00 -17.84 -6.68
N ILE A 172 6.19 -18.87 -6.98
CA ILE A 172 6.67 -20.23 -7.31
C ILE A 172 7.60 -20.27 -8.52
N HIS A 173 7.43 -19.32 -9.45
CA HIS A 173 8.24 -19.18 -10.65
C HIS A 173 9.43 -18.21 -10.49
N GLN A 174 9.68 -17.73 -9.27
CA GLN A 174 10.75 -16.80 -8.88
C GLN A 174 10.81 -15.53 -9.74
N PRO A 175 9.76 -14.71 -9.71
CA PRO A 175 9.71 -13.46 -10.47
C PRO A 175 10.77 -12.46 -10.00
N LYS A 176 11.18 -11.56 -10.90
CA LYS A 176 12.10 -10.46 -10.59
C LYS A 176 11.40 -9.25 -9.97
N VAL A 177 10.12 -9.06 -10.33
CA VAL A 177 9.28 -7.96 -9.84
C VAL A 177 7.96 -8.52 -9.32
N VAL A 178 7.53 -8.07 -8.15
CA VAL A 178 6.28 -8.50 -7.52
C VAL A 178 5.41 -7.31 -7.19
N TYR A 179 4.16 -7.38 -7.58
CA TYR A 179 3.12 -6.42 -7.25
C TYR A 179 2.19 -7.03 -6.19
N LEU A 180 2.11 -6.40 -5.03
CA LEU A 180 1.28 -6.83 -3.92
C LEU A 180 0.20 -5.76 -3.69
N ASP A 181 -1.02 -6.04 -4.13
CA ASP A 181 -2.16 -5.13 -3.98
C ASP A 181 -2.96 -5.53 -2.73
N GLU A 182 -2.71 -4.86 -1.61
CA GLU A 182 -3.33 -5.07 -0.30
C GLU A 182 -3.15 -6.49 0.30
N PRO A 183 -1.91 -7.01 0.41
CA PRO A 183 -1.66 -8.41 0.79
C PRO A 183 -1.97 -8.72 2.26
N THR A 184 -2.21 -7.74 3.09
CA THR A 184 -2.40 -7.88 4.55
C THR A 184 -3.79 -7.48 5.03
N ILE A 185 -4.67 -7.09 4.09
CA ILE A 185 -6.02 -6.62 4.42
C ILE A 185 -6.85 -7.70 5.14
N GLY A 186 -7.43 -7.32 6.29
CA GLY A 186 -8.32 -8.22 7.05
C GLY A 186 -7.61 -9.40 7.73
N LEU A 187 -6.28 -9.39 7.81
CA LEU A 187 -5.49 -10.41 8.50
C LEU A 187 -5.21 -10.00 9.94
N ASP A 188 -5.08 -11.01 10.81
CA ASP A 188 -4.59 -10.82 12.17
C ASP A 188 -3.10 -10.44 12.21
N LEU A 189 -2.63 -9.95 13.36
CA LEU A 189 -1.28 -9.43 13.55
C LEU A 189 -0.20 -10.49 13.26
N ILE A 190 -0.40 -11.72 13.71
CA ILE A 190 0.59 -12.81 13.58
C ILE A 190 0.79 -13.16 12.10
N VAL A 191 -0.31 -13.26 11.35
CA VAL A 191 -0.23 -13.55 9.89
C VAL A 191 0.39 -12.38 9.13
N LYS A 192 0.09 -11.12 9.52
CA LYS A 192 0.72 -9.93 8.93
C LYS A 192 2.24 -9.94 9.14
N GLU A 193 2.71 -10.17 10.36
CA GLU A 193 4.15 -10.25 10.68
C GLU A 193 4.86 -11.32 9.84
N ARG A 194 4.28 -12.51 9.75
CA ARG A 194 4.82 -13.59 8.93
C ARG A 194 4.93 -13.24 7.45
N ILE A 195 3.91 -12.58 6.89
CA ILE A 195 3.93 -12.12 5.50
C ILE A 195 5.02 -11.06 5.30
N ARG A 196 5.17 -10.13 6.23
CA ARG A 196 6.22 -9.11 6.19
C ARG A 196 7.62 -9.72 6.21
N ASP A 197 7.86 -10.66 7.12
CA ASP A 197 9.15 -11.35 7.24
C ASP A 197 9.48 -12.15 5.97
N PHE A 198 8.48 -12.83 5.41
CA PHE A 198 8.63 -13.54 4.15
C PHE A 198 9.00 -12.59 2.99
N ILE A 199 8.32 -11.44 2.87
CA ILE A 199 8.63 -10.44 1.84
C ILE A 199 10.05 -9.88 2.02
N LYS A 200 10.44 -9.53 3.25
CA LYS A 200 11.80 -9.05 3.57
C LYS A 200 12.87 -10.08 3.19
N MET A 201 12.63 -11.34 3.52
CA MET A 201 13.54 -12.44 3.21
C MET A 201 13.71 -12.65 1.71
N GLU A 202 12.63 -12.73 0.95
CA GLU A 202 12.66 -12.94 -0.50
C GLU A 202 13.33 -11.75 -1.23
N CYS A 203 13.07 -10.53 -0.78
CA CYS A 203 13.70 -9.34 -1.35
C CYS A 203 15.20 -9.30 -1.03
N GLY A 204 15.59 -9.50 0.23
CA GLY A 204 16.98 -9.44 0.67
C GLY A 204 17.86 -10.57 0.11
N SER A 205 17.35 -11.81 0.06
CA SER A 205 18.14 -12.98 -0.37
C SER A 205 18.20 -13.16 -1.88
N LYS A 206 17.17 -12.73 -2.62
CA LYS A 206 17.04 -12.97 -4.07
C LYS A 206 17.10 -11.69 -4.90
N GLY A 207 17.18 -10.52 -4.28
CA GLY A 207 17.16 -9.24 -4.98
C GLY A 207 15.84 -8.96 -5.70
N MET A 208 14.73 -9.54 -5.23
CA MET A 208 13.40 -9.34 -5.78
C MET A 208 12.95 -7.90 -5.53
N THR A 209 12.35 -7.28 -6.54
CA THR A 209 11.77 -5.94 -6.43
C THR A 209 10.30 -6.04 -6.08
N VAL A 210 9.84 -5.27 -5.09
CA VAL A 210 8.45 -5.32 -4.64
C VAL A 210 7.81 -3.94 -4.73
N MET A 211 6.63 -3.87 -5.33
CA MET A 211 5.75 -2.71 -5.28
C MET A 211 4.50 -3.08 -4.49
N LEU A 212 4.36 -2.48 -3.29
CA LEU A 212 3.33 -2.80 -2.32
C LEU A 212 2.29 -1.69 -2.26
N THR A 213 1.00 -2.03 -2.41
CA THR A 213 -0.09 -1.14 -2.02
C THR A 213 -0.73 -1.64 -0.74
N THR A 214 -1.05 -0.73 0.16
CA THR A 214 -1.78 -1.06 1.39
C THR A 214 -2.47 0.19 1.94
N HIS A 215 -3.51 0.00 2.72
CA HIS A 215 -4.11 1.04 3.58
C HIS A 215 -3.51 1.02 4.99
N ASP A 216 -2.81 -0.05 5.34
CA ASP A 216 -2.11 -0.17 6.62
C ASP A 216 -0.70 0.44 6.47
N LEU A 217 -0.56 1.69 6.92
CA LEU A 217 0.71 2.41 6.81
C LEU A 217 1.79 1.83 7.73
N GLY A 218 1.42 1.03 8.73
CA GLY A 218 2.37 0.21 9.49
C GLY A 218 3.11 -0.81 8.63
N ASP A 219 2.42 -1.42 7.64
CA ASP A 219 3.10 -2.31 6.67
C ASP A 219 4.13 -1.55 5.82
N ILE A 220 3.83 -0.30 5.46
CA ILE A 220 4.75 0.55 4.70
C ILE A 220 5.98 0.90 5.53
N GLU A 221 5.79 1.28 6.80
CA GLU A 221 6.90 1.62 7.70
C GLU A 221 7.82 0.43 7.98
N GLU A 222 7.23 -0.77 8.08
CA GLU A 222 7.97 -1.98 8.35
C GLU A 222 8.72 -2.55 7.14
N LEU A 223 8.14 -2.44 5.94
CA LEU A 223 8.66 -3.09 4.74
C LEU A 223 9.44 -2.16 3.83
N CYS A 224 9.03 -0.89 3.73
CA CYS A 224 9.50 0.00 2.69
C CYS A 224 10.50 1.03 3.22
N GLN A 225 11.51 1.34 2.42
CA GLN A 225 12.39 2.48 2.68
C GLN A 225 11.95 3.74 1.92
N ARG A 226 11.19 3.54 0.84
CA ARG A 226 10.69 4.59 -0.05
C ARG A 226 9.19 4.43 -0.27
N VAL A 227 8.52 5.56 -0.39
CA VAL A 227 7.08 5.61 -0.66
C VAL A 227 6.79 6.56 -1.82
N ILE A 228 5.87 6.14 -2.68
CA ILE A 228 5.25 6.96 -3.72
C ILE A 228 3.82 7.20 -3.28
N ILE A 229 3.44 8.46 -3.04
CA ILE A 229 2.09 8.83 -2.62
C ILE A 229 1.36 9.40 -3.82
N ILE A 230 0.17 8.86 -4.09
CA ILE A 230 -0.68 9.32 -5.17
C ILE A 230 -2.00 9.87 -4.65
N ASP A 231 -2.47 10.92 -5.29
CA ASP A 231 -3.79 11.51 -5.08
C ASP A 231 -4.38 11.97 -6.41
N ASP A 232 -5.66 11.75 -6.62
CA ASP A 232 -6.41 12.09 -7.86
C ASP A 232 -5.63 11.75 -9.15
N GLY A 233 -5.02 10.58 -9.16
CA GLY A 233 -4.23 10.07 -10.30
C GLY A 233 -2.89 10.74 -10.51
N ARG A 234 -2.36 11.53 -9.57
CA ARG A 234 -1.06 12.22 -9.66
C ARG A 234 -0.13 11.77 -8.53
N VAL A 235 1.15 11.75 -8.80
CA VAL A 235 2.17 11.57 -7.77
C VAL A 235 2.32 12.89 -7.01
N ILE A 236 2.08 12.85 -5.70
CA ILE A 236 2.24 14.00 -4.80
C ILE A 236 3.51 13.91 -3.95
N TYR A 237 4.07 12.72 -3.81
CA TYR A 237 5.36 12.50 -3.18
C TYR A 237 6.04 11.26 -3.76
N ASP A 238 7.34 11.31 -3.94
CA ASP A 238 8.20 10.17 -4.28
C ASP A 238 9.54 10.33 -3.57
N GLY A 239 9.84 9.48 -2.60
CA GLY A 239 11.09 9.57 -1.85
C GLY A 239 11.15 8.69 -0.61
N PRO A 240 12.28 8.78 0.15
CA PRO A 240 12.48 8.02 1.37
C PRO A 240 11.46 8.36 2.46
N ILE A 241 10.98 7.33 3.18
CA ILE A 241 10.05 7.50 4.32
C ILE A 241 10.67 8.38 5.40
N GLU A 242 11.97 8.22 5.66
CA GLU A 242 12.69 9.06 6.62
C GLU A 242 12.67 10.55 6.29
N THR A 243 12.69 10.90 5.01
CA THR A 243 12.62 12.29 4.57
C THR A 243 11.26 12.90 4.86
N ILE A 244 10.18 12.15 4.58
CA ILE A 244 8.82 12.62 4.87
C ILE A 244 8.61 12.75 6.39
N LYS A 245 9.08 11.77 7.18
CA LYS A 245 9.05 11.82 8.66
C LYS A 245 9.84 13.02 9.22
N LYS A 246 11.02 13.32 8.68
CA LYS A 246 11.81 14.48 9.11
C LYS A 246 11.17 15.80 8.73
N ARG A 247 10.64 15.92 7.51
CA ARG A 247 10.03 17.16 7.01
C ARG A 247 8.73 17.50 7.72
N PHE A 248 7.89 16.50 7.96
CA PHE A 248 6.55 16.65 8.52
C PHE A 248 6.41 16.16 9.96
N GLY A 249 7.37 15.39 10.47
CA GLY A 249 7.40 14.88 11.85
C GLY A 249 7.93 15.89 12.89
N LYS A 250 7.96 17.20 12.56
CA LYS A 250 8.33 18.23 13.52
C LYS A 250 7.25 18.46 14.58
N PHE A 251 6.03 18.08 14.31
CA PHE A 251 4.94 18.15 15.26
C PHE A 251 4.84 16.84 16.05
N ARG A 252 4.80 16.95 17.38
CA ARG A 252 4.52 15.83 18.29
C ARG A 252 3.21 16.05 19.00
N GLU A 253 2.61 14.99 19.48
CA GLU A 253 1.35 15.06 20.24
C GLU A 253 1.56 14.53 21.65
N ILE A 254 1.08 15.27 22.64
CA ILE A 254 0.99 14.81 24.02
C ILE A 254 -0.50 14.70 24.37
N THR A 255 -0.87 13.53 24.86
CA THR A 255 -2.21 13.29 25.39
C THR A 255 -2.11 13.22 26.90
N PHE A 256 -2.83 14.09 27.60
CA PHE A 256 -2.91 14.13 29.05
C PHE A 256 -4.23 13.50 29.51
N GLU A 257 -4.16 12.64 30.52
CA GLU A 257 -5.33 12.18 31.28
C GLU A 257 -5.45 13.04 32.51
N THR A 258 -6.58 13.78 32.63
CA THR A 258 -6.76 14.80 33.64
C THR A 258 -7.81 14.38 34.68
N ALA A 259 -7.73 14.87 35.92
CA ALA A 259 -8.72 14.62 36.95
C ALA A 259 -10.07 15.26 36.61
N GLU A 260 -10.05 16.44 35.99
CA GLU A 260 -11.24 17.21 35.59
C GLU A 260 -11.06 17.79 34.18
N LYS A 261 -12.14 18.30 33.61
CA LYS A 261 -12.14 18.91 32.27
C LYS A 261 -11.34 20.21 32.27
N ALA A 262 -10.36 20.30 31.40
CA ALA A 262 -9.60 21.54 31.18
C ALA A 262 -10.52 22.62 30.56
N LYS A 263 -10.56 23.80 31.17
CA LYS A 263 -11.40 24.92 30.71
C LYS A 263 -10.63 25.83 29.74
N SER A 264 -9.42 26.21 30.11
CA SER A 264 -8.46 26.94 29.24
C SER A 264 -7.07 26.62 29.74
N LEU A 265 -6.13 26.47 28.83
CA LEU A 265 -4.72 26.20 29.13
C LEU A 265 -3.88 27.30 28.49
N ASP A 266 -3.00 27.89 29.30
CA ASP A 266 -1.95 28.76 28.78
C ASP A 266 -0.76 27.90 28.36
N LEU A 267 -0.54 27.82 27.06
CA LEU A 267 0.42 26.89 26.46
C LEU A 267 1.60 27.64 25.85
N PRO A 268 2.80 27.03 25.82
CA PRO A 268 3.95 27.59 25.17
C PRO A 268 3.72 27.87 23.69
N GLU A 269 4.51 28.78 23.11
CA GLU A 269 4.50 29.06 21.68
C GLU A 269 4.79 27.79 20.86
N GLY A 270 4.11 27.68 19.71
CA GLY A 270 4.23 26.52 18.83
C GLY A 270 3.40 25.29 19.27
N THR A 271 2.37 25.51 20.14
CA THR A 271 1.44 24.48 20.58
C THR A 271 0.02 24.74 20.08
N GLU A 272 -0.74 23.66 19.88
CA GLU A 272 -2.12 23.68 19.44
C GLU A 272 -2.93 22.63 20.22
N ILE A 273 -4.09 22.96 20.75
CA ILE A 273 -5.01 22.00 21.36
C ILE A 273 -5.82 21.34 20.25
N LEU A 274 -5.65 20.02 20.08
CA LEU A 274 -6.38 19.24 19.08
C LEU A 274 -7.76 18.82 19.55
N SER A 275 -7.86 18.39 20.83
CA SER A 275 -9.14 18.00 21.44
C SER A 275 -9.11 18.23 22.95
N THR A 276 -10.30 18.49 23.51
CA THR A 276 -10.52 18.55 24.94
C THR A 276 -11.81 17.80 25.27
N GLU A 277 -11.64 16.65 25.90
CA GLU A 277 -12.72 15.80 26.40
C GLU A 277 -12.83 15.93 27.93
N GLU A 278 -13.81 15.26 28.57
CA GLU A 278 -14.05 15.43 30.03
C GLU A 278 -12.81 15.15 30.89
N ARG A 279 -11.98 14.18 30.52
CA ARG A 279 -10.76 13.76 31.24
C ARG A 279 -9.57 13.57 30.36
N LYS A 280 -9.55 14.20 29.17
CA LYS A 280 -8.50 14.02 28.20
C LYS A 280 -8.22 15.30 27.43
N VAL A 281 -6.96 15.69 27.34
CA VAL A 281 -6.52 16.83 26.52
C VAL A 281 -5.41 16.36 25.60
N GLN A 282 -5.59 16.59 24.31
CA GLN A 282 -4.59 16.29 23.31
C GLN A 282 -4.00 17.59 22.75
N ILE A 283 -2.69 17.72 22.86
CA ILE A 283 -1.93 18.91 22.47
C ILE A 283 -0.88 18.51 21.46
N ARG A 284 -0.86 19.21 20.32
CA ARG A 284 0.22 19.16 19.33
C ARG A 284 1.21 20.27 19.60
N PHE A 285 2.48 20.01 19.41
CA PHE A 285 3.52 21.03 19.52
C PHE A 285 4.62 20.84 18.47
N ASP A 286 5.17 21.97 18.01
CA ASP A 286 6.36 21.97 17.14
C ASP A 286 7.62 21.77 18.00
N ARG A 287 8.29 20.61 17.87
CA ARG A 287 9.51 20.27 18.62
C ARG A 287 10.70 21.17 18.31
N THR A 288 10.64 21.98 17.25
CA THR A 288 11.67 22.97 16.92
C THR A 288 11.48 24.28 17.70
N VAL A 289 10.28 24.52 18.22
CA VAL A 289 9.90 25.72 18.99
C VAL A 289 9.78 25.41 20.48
N SER A 290 9.14 24.29 20.82
CA SER A 290 8.91 23.87 22.22
C SER A 290 9.33 22.43 22.45
N SER A 291 9.81 22.12 23.66
CA SER A 291 10.11 20.75 24.08
C SER A 291 8.92 20.08 24.74
N ALA A 292 8.83 18.74 24.67
CA ALA A 292 7.80 17.97 25.35
C ALA A 292 7.73 18.26 26.85
N SER A 293 8.89 18.41 27.53
CA SER A 293 8.96 18.75 28.94
C SER A 293 8.38 20.12 29.24
N LYS A 294 8.59 21.11 28.36
CA LYS A 294 8.07 22.47 28.51
C LYS A 294 6.55 22.50 28.39
N VAL A 295 6.01 21.75 27.41
CA VAL A 295 4.56 21.61 27.23
C VAL A 295 3.93 20.84 28.40
N ALA A 296 4.54 19.71 28.81
CA ALA A 296 4.07 18.94 29.95
C ALA A 296 4.05 19.74 31.24
N SER A 297 5.14 20.47 31.55
CA SER A 297 5.20 21.33 32.73
C SER A 297 4.13 22.44 32.70
N ALA A 298 3.90 23.06 31.55
CA ALA A 298 2.88 24.11 31.42
C ALA A 298 1.48 23.57 31.73
N VAL A 299 1.14 22.37 31.27
CA VAL A 299 -0.16 21.74 31.56
C VAL A 299 -0.26 21.30 33.03
N MET A 300 0.75 20.60 33.56
CA MET A 300 0.77 20.08 34.93
C MET A 300 0.74 21.19 35.99
N ASN A 301 1.21 22.39 35.67
CA ASN A 301 1.13 23.55 36.57
C ASN A 301 -0.28 24.18 36.63
N GLN A 302 -1.18 23.85 35.69
CA GLN A 302 -2.50 24.47 35.58
C GLN A 302 -3.65 23.53 35.95
N ILE A 303 -3.45 22.21 35.71
CA ILE A 303 -4.46 21.18 36.01
C ILE A 303 -3.81 19.94 36.61
N GLU A 304 -4.56 19.17 37.35
CA GLU A 304 -4.14 17.90 37.89
C GLU A 304 -4.14 16.84 36.74
N VAL A 305 -2.96 16.27 36.50
CA VAL A 305 -2.73 15.26 35.48
C VAL A 305 -2.48 13.92 36.14
N ASN A 306 -3.27 12.92 35.80
CA ASN A 306 -3.14 11.56 36.31
C ASN A 306 -2.05 10.78 35.55
N ASP A 307 -2.01 10.94 34.21
CA ASP A 307 -1.04 10.31 33.32
C ASP A 307 -0.89 11.13 32.03
N PHE A 308 0.18 10.90 31.30
CA PHE A 308 0.35 11.45 29.96
C PHE A 308 1.13 10.50 29.05
N SER A 309 0.82 10.54 27.77
CA SER A 309 1.55 9.82 26.73
C SER A 309 2.08 10.80 25.66
N LEU A 310 3.29 10.56 25.20
CA LEU A 310 3.92 11.28 24.11
C LEU A 310 3.93 10.39 22.87
N SER A 311 3.30 10.83 21.81
CA SER A 311 3.34 10.15 20.51
C SER A 311 4.16 10.94 19.49
N GLU A 312 5.00 10.22 18.75
CA GLU A 312 5.60 10.76 17.54
C GLU A 312 4.61 10.60 16.38
N PRO A 313 4.57 11.55 15.42
CA PRO A 313 3.72 11.37 14.26
C PRO A 313 4.19 10.13 13.50
N ASP A 314 3.30 9.16 13.40
CA ASP A 314 3.43 8.01 12.54
C ASP A 314 3.22 8.44 11.06
N LEU A 315 3.60 7.58 10.15
CA LEU A 315 3.40 7.83 8.72
C LEU A 315 1.91 8.08 8.40
N ALA A 316 1.00 7.44 9.16
CA ALA A 316 -0.44 7.59 8.98
C ALA A 316 -0.90 9.02 9.29
N GLY A 317 -0.45 9.59 10.40
CA GLY A 317 -0.72 10.98 10.76
C GLY A 317 -0.19 11.98 9.74
N ILE A 318 1.03 11.76 9.25
CA ILE A 318 1.65 12.61 8.24
C ILE A 318 0.89 12.52 6.90
N VAL A 319 0.61 11.34 6.42
CA VAL A 319 -0.12 11.11 5.16
C VAL A 319 -1.52 11.72 5.22
N LYS A 320 -2.22 11.58 6.37
CA LYS A 320 -3.53 12.23 6.58
C LYS A 320 -3.44 13.76 6.50
N GLN A 321 -2.39 14.37 7.04
CA GLN A 321 -2.19 15.81 6.93
C GLN A 321 -1.92 16.27 5.50
N ILE A 322 -1.16 15.48 4.73
CA ILE A 322 -0.91 15.72 3.30
C ILE A 322 -2.25 15.75 2.53
N TYR A 323 -3.10 14.74 2.73
CA TYR A 323 -4.39 14.67 2.03
C TYR A 323 -5.39 15.77 2.45
N ASN A 324 -5.31 16.25 3.68
CA ASN A 324 -6.16 17.35 4.15
C ASN A 324 -5.69 18.74 3.66
N GLY A 325 -4.64 18.82 2.86
CA GLY A 325 -4.08 20.09 2.38
C GLY A 325 -3.42 20.93 3.48
N ALA A 326 -3.24 20.35 4.68
CA ALA A 326 -2.60 21.03 5.81
C ALA A 326 -1.09 21.19 5.63
N LEU A 327 -0.52 20.54 4.61
CA LEU A 327 0.90 20.57 4.28
C LEU A 327 1.03 20.89 2.79
N ASP A 328 1.46 22.11 2.47
CA ASP A 328 1.83 22.50 1.11
C ASP A 328 3.03 21.63 0.67
N MET A 329 2.75 20.70 -0.22
CA MET A 329 3.76 19.90 -0.88
C MET A 329 4.22 20.68 -2.13
N GLU A 330 5.00 21.73 -1.99
CA GLU A 330 5.85 22.15 -3.10
C GLU A 330 6.86 21.03 -3.37
N VAL A 331 6.44 20.10 -4.22
CA VAL A 331 7.33 19.09 -4.79
C VAL A 331 8.16 19.78 -5.86
N ARG A 332 9.40 20.08 -5.52
CA ARG A 332 10.48 20.25 -6.48
C ARG A 332 11.31 19.00 -6.55
#